data_a98b04d169d6b331902bb42cbfc8a7f4
#
_entry.id   a98b04d169d6b331902bb42cbfc8a7f4
#
_cell.length_a   1.000
_cell.length_b   1.000
_cell.length_c   1.000
_cell.angle_alpha   90.00
_cell.angle_beta   90.00
_cell.angle_gamma   90.00
#
_symmetry.space_group_name_H-M   'P 1'
#
loop_
_entity.id
_entity.type
_entity.pdbx_description
1 polymer ?
#
loop_
_entity_poly.entity_id
_entity_poly.type
_entity_poly.pdbx_seq_one_letter_code
_entity_poly.pdbx_strand_id
1 'polypeptide(L)' 'MPEALEWLERASHAPASNVDDSHQLLYELAEALEKIGEVARALAVCLELRSEAGEYRDIAERIDRLTKVQAGG' A
#
# COMPACT_ATOMS: atom_id res chain seq x y z
N MET A 1 -1.29 -9.82 -27.54
CA MET A 1 -0.75 -8.66 -28.19
C MET A 1 0.47 -8.15 -27.49
N PRO A 2 1.54 -8.06 -28.19
CA PRO A 2 2.78 -7.61 -27.61
C PRO A 2 2.74 -6.17 -27.12
N GLU A 3 1.85 -5.41 -27.67
CA GLU A 3 1.79 -4.00 -27.28
C GLU A 3 1.44 -3.82 -25.82
N ALA A 4 0.50 -4.60 -25.34
CA ALA A 4 0.11 -4.50 -23.96
C ALA A 4 1.26 -4.89 -23.05
N LEU A 5 1.97 -5.93 -23.41
CA LEU A 5 3.09 -6.39 -22.64
C LEU A 5 4.21 -5.35 -22.63
N GLU A 6 4.43 -4.75 -23.77
CA GLU A 6 5.45 -3.72 -23.88
C GLU A 6 5.15 -2.57 -22.93
N TRP A 7 3.89 -2.20 -22.89
CA TRP A 7 3.48 -1.10 -22.07
C TRP A 7 3.72 -1.42 -20.58
N LEU A 8 3.39 -2.64 -20.20
CA LEU A 8 3.59 -3.06 -18.82
C LEU A 8 5.06 -3.11 -18.46
N GLU A 9 5.86 -3.61 -19.35
CA GLU A 9 7.28 -3.66 -19.12
C GLU A 9 7.86 -2.28 -18.93
N ARG A 10 7.40 -1.36 -19.73
CA ARG A 10 7.89 -0.01 -19.64
C ARG A 10 7.55 0.59 -18.29
N ALA A 11 6.35 0.34 -17.82
CA ALA A 11 5.93 0.83 -16.52
C ALA A 11 6.78 0.23 -15.43
N SER A 12 7.10 -1.04 -15.55
CA SER A 12 7.92 -1.73 -14.57
C SER A 12 9.32 -1.17 -14.51
N HIS A 13 9.83 -0.83 -15.67
CA HIS A 13 11.20 -0.35 -15.75
C HIS A 13 11.32 1.14 -15.56
N ALA A 14 10.21 1.79 -15.32
CA ALA A 14 10.25 3.22 -15.16
C ALA A 14 11.24 3.54 -14.07
N PRO A 15 12.21 4.32 -14.39
CA PRO A 15 13.26 4.63 -13.43
C PRO A 15 12.72 5.35 -12.24
N ALA A 16 11.60 5.91 -12.45
CA ALA A 16 10.99 6.61 -11.41
C ALA A 16 10.64 5.73 -10.27
N SER A 17 10.75 4.47 -10.47
CA SER A 17 10.40 3.59 -9.41
C SER A 17 11.23 3.96 -8.24
N ASN A 18 11.12 5.15 -7.86
CA ASN A 18 11.70 5.50 -6.64
C ASN A 18 10.83 4.96 -5.58
N VAL A 19 11.48 4.79 -4.48
CA VAL A 19 10.90 4.21 -3.31
C VAL A 19 9.65 4.97 -2.90
N ASP A 20 9.68 6.28 -3.11
CA ASP A 20 8.56 7.13 -2.73
C ASP A 20 7.28 6.72 -3.45
N ASP A 21 7.40 6.45 -4.74
CA ASP A 21 6.24 6.05 -5.52
C ASP A 21 5.68 4.74 -5.03
N SER A 22 6.56 3.80 -4.72
CA SER A 22 6.12 2.51 -4.20
C SER A 22 5.38 2.68 -2.88
N HIS A 23 5.92 3.49 -2.01
CA HIS A 23 5.30 3.71 -0.71
C HIS A 23 3.95 4.38 -0.86
N GLN A 24 3.84 5.32 -1.77
CA GLN A 24 2.58 5.97 -2.00
C GLN A 24 1.53 5.00 -2.53
N LEU A 25 1.94 4.10 -3.42
CA LEU A 25 1.02 3.11 -3.94
C LEU A 25 0.52 2.19 -2.84
N LEU A 26 1.41 1.76 -1.96
CA LEU A 26 1.00 0.93 -0.85
C LEU A 26 0.04 1.66 0.07
N TYR A 27 0.31 2.92 0.30
CA TYR A 27 -0.55 3.72 1.15
C TYR A 27 -1.95 3.84 0.54
N GLU A 28 -2.01 4.10 -0.76
CA GLU A 28 -3.29 4.21 -1.45
C GLU A 28 -4.02 2.88 -1.48
N LEU A 29 -3.28 1.81 -1.64
CA LEU A 29 -3.87 0.49 -1.62
C LEU A 29 -4.50 0.20 -0.27
N ALA A 30 -3.78 0.51 0.79
CA ALA A 30 -4.32 0.31 2.13
C ALA A 30 -5.60 1.12 2.32
N GLU A 31 -5.61 2.34 1.82
CA GLU A 31 -6.78 3.17 1.91
C GLU A 31 -7.97 2.56 1.18
N ALA A 32 -7.72 2.08 -0.01
CA ALA A 32 -8.78 1.47 -0.80
C ALA A 32 -9.32 0.23 -0.13
N LEU A 33 -8.43 -0.58 0.42
CA LEU A 33 -8.85 -1.79 1.12
C LEU A 33 -9.69 -1.46 2.34
N GLU A 34 -9.33 -0.40 3.03
CA GLU A 34 -10.12 0.06 4.16
C GLU A 34 -11.53 0.42 3.73
N LYS A 35 -11.64 1.09 2.62
CA LYS A 35 -12.95 1.55 2.16
C LYS A 35 -13.87 0.42 1.80
N ILE A 36 -13.32 -0.66 1.27
CA ILE A 36 -14.15 -1.79 0.90
C ILE A 36 -14.33 -2.77 2.05
N GLY A 37 -13.79 -2.45 3.21
CA GLY A 37 -14.01 -3.29 4.38
C GLY A 37 -13.00 -4.40 4.56
N GLU A 38 -11.96 -4.43 3.74
CA GLU A 38 -10.93 -5.46 3.87
C GLU A 38 -9.90 -5.00 4.89
N VAL A 39 -10.32 -5.00 6.14
CA VAL A 39 -9.49 -4.47 7.21
C VAL A 39 -8.20 -5.27 7.39
N ALA A 40 -8.31 -6.59 7.36
CA ALA A 40 -7.14 -7.43 7.55
C ALA A 40 -6.10 -7.17 6.46
N ARG A 41 -6.55 -7.06 5.23
CA ARG A 41 -5.63 -6.79 4.14
C ARG A 41 -5.04 -5.41 4.23
N ALA A 42 -5.87 -4.43 4.57
CA ALA A 42 -5.39 -3.07 4.73
C ALA A 42 -4.31 -3.03 5.80
N LEU A 43 -4.53 -3.74 6.89
CA LEU A 43 -3.56 -3.77 7.97
C LEU A 43 -2.26 -4.39 7.49
N ALA A 44 -2.35 -5.48 6.74
CA ALA A 44 -1.15 -6.14 6.23
C ALA A 44 -0.34 -5.19 5.34
N VAL A 45 -1.03 -4.47 4.47
CA VAL A 45 -0.35 -3.53 3.59
C VAL A 45 0.30 -2.41 4.41
N CYS A 46 -0.40 -1.93 5.42
CA CYS A 46 0.15 -0.89 6.27
C CYS A 46 1.40 -1.37 7.00
N LEU A 47 1.36 -2.59 7.49
CA LEU A 47 2.51 -3.13 8.21
C LEU A 47 3.69 -3.28 7.27
N GLU A 48 3.42 -3.71 6.06
CA GLU A 48 4.49 -3.85 5.08
C GLU A 48 5.08 -2.49 4.75
N LEU A 49 4.23 -1.51 4.54
CA LEU A 49 4.70 -0.16 4.24
C LEU A 49 5.55 0.36 5.39
N ARG A 50 5.09 0.17 6.60
CA ARG A 50 5.83 0.64 7.76
C ARG A 50 7.18 -0.05 7.87
N SER A 51 7.20 -1.33 7.53
CA SER A 51 8.44 -2.10 7.58
C SER A 51 9.48 -1.54 6.61
N GLU A 52 9.02 -1.05 5.47
CA GLU A 52 9.93 -0.54 4.47
C GLU A 52 10.25 0.93 4.65
N ALA A 53 9.25 1.71 4.93
CA ALA A 53 9.41 3.15 4.99
C ALA A 53 9.53 3.69 6.41
N GLY A 54 9.24 2.88 7.39
CA GLY A 54 9.23 3.36 8.75
C GLY A 54 7.96 4.15 8.99
N GLU A 55 8.12 5.34 9.51
CA GLU A 55 6.96 6.18 9.75
C GLU A 55 6.63 6.97 8.51
N TYR A 56 5.65 6.50 7.79
CA TYR A 56 5.22 7.13 6.55
C TYR A 56 3.88 7.80 6.80
N ARG A 57 3.87 9.12 6.76
CA ARG A 57 2.66 9.89 7.00
C ARG A 57 2.01 9.44 8.31
N ASP A 58 0.72 9.14 8.29
CA ASP A 58 0.01 8.71 9.48
C ASP A 58 -0.13 7.20 9.53
N ILE A 59 0.85 6.49 8.97
CA ILE A 59 0.74 5.04 8.87
C ILE A 59 0.63 4.38 10.24
N ALA A 60 1.35 4.90 11.22
CA ALA A 60 1.29 4.33 12.56
C ALA A 60 -0.11 4.47 13.15
N GLU A 61 -0.71 5.62 12.96
CA GLU A 61 -2.07 5.85 13.42
C GLU A 61 -3.05 4.94 12.70
N ARG A 62 -2.85 4.79 11.41
CA ARG A 62 -3.72 3.94 10.62
C ARG A 62 -3.62 2.50 11.07
N ILE A 63 -2.42 2.04 11.34
CA ILE A 63 -2.21 0.68 11.82
C ILE A 63 -2.92 0.49 13.15
N ASP A 64 -2.77 1.45 14.04
CA ASP A 64 -3.41 1.37 15.34
C ASP A 64 -4.93 1.30 15.20
N ARG A 65 -5.49 2.14 14.35
CA ARG A 65 -6.92 2.16 14.14
C ARG A 65 -7.41 0.84 13.56
N LEU A 66 -6.71 0.34 12.55
CA LEU A 66 -7.11 -0.91 11.92
C LEU A 66 -6.99 -2.08 12.86
N THR A 67 -5.95 -2.07 13.68
CA THR A 67 -5.78 -3.12 14.67
C THR A 67 -6.94 -3.13 15.65
N LYS A 68 -7.35 -1.97 16.07
CA LYS A 68 -8.47 -1.89 17.01
C LYS A 68 -9.77 -2.35 16.38
N VAL A 69 -9.99 -1.97 15.14
CA VAL A 69 -11.19 -2.38 14.44
C VAL A 69 -11.22 -3.90 14.30
N GLN A 70 -10.09 -4.46 13.94
CA GLN A 70 -10.02 -5.90 13.75
C GLN A 70 -10.21 -6.64 15.06
N ALA A 71 -9.59 -6.15 16.10
CA ALA A 71 -9.69 -6.80 17.39
C ALA A 71 -11.06 -6.62 18.02
N GLY A 72 -11.62 -5.45 17.84
CA GLY A 72 -12.91 -5.16 18.46
C GLY A 72 -14.09 -5.62 17.63
N GLY A 73 -13.83 -5.89 16.38
CA GLY A 73 -14.89 -6.25 15.50
C GLY A 73 -15.41 -7.61 15.69
#